data_8d45aa3fd56c4509adc7b8f667d4e056
#
_entry.id   8d45aa3fd56c4509adc7b8f667d4e056
#
_cell.length_a   1.000
_cell.length_b   1.000
_cell.length_c   1.000
_cell.angle_alpha   90.00
_cell.angle_beta   90.00
_cell.angle_gamma   90.00
#
_symmetry.space_group_name_H-M   'P 1'
#
loop_
_entity.id
_entity.type
_entity.pdbx_description
1 polymer ?
#
loop_
_entity_poly.entity_id
_entity_poly.type
_entity_poly.pdbx_seq_one_letter_code
_entity_poly.pdbx_strand_id
1 'polypeptide(L)'
;MMAFAKIGVAVAALGLFAFPSRLALAGDAARPTVVELFQSQGCSSCPPAEANVGAISDRPDVLALAFEVDYWDRLGWKDTFSKAAWTARQFAYAKAMGHGENVYTPQVVVNGRVEGDGLEPGALAGLVSRGDRGASGPSLGFSGGALKVGAGAAPPGGADVWLARYIPHAVEVTIPRGENAGHTLPYKHVVREMVLLGKWRGEAATFPVPRGSDPGLAEAAIVQADGAGPILAAAKR
;
A
#
# COMPACT_ATOMS: atom_id res chain seq x y z
N MET A 1 42.37 -64.05 -42.30
CA MET A 1 42.62 -62.90 -41.40
C MET A 1 41.45 -61.95 -41.47
N MET A 2 40.56 -62.04 -40.46
CA MET A 2 39.35 -61.24 -40.40
C MET A 2 39.58 -60.03 -39.44
N ALA A 3 39.41 -58.81 -39.94
CA ALA A 3 39.58 -57.59 -39.20
C ALA A 3 38.23 -57.19 -38.62
N PHE A 4 38.13 -57.10 -37.28
CA PHE A 4 36.95 -56.62 -36.58
C PHE A 4 37.00 -55.09 -36.45
N ALA A 5 36.02 -54.40 -37.04
CA ALA A 5 35.83 -52.97 -36.88
C ALA A 5 35.10 -52.70 -35.54
N LYS A 6 35.68 -51.86 -34.66
CA LYS A 6 35.04 -51.40 -33.41
C LYS A 6 34.20 -50.16 -33.72
N ILE A 7 32.89 -50.25 -33.52
CA ILE A 7 31.93 -49.16 -33.56
C ILE A 7 31.95 -48.49 -32.19
N GLY A 8 32.44 -47.25 -32.14
CA GLY A 8 32.36 -46.43 -30.93
C GLY A 8 30.99 -45.69 -30.86
N VAL A 9 30.24 -45.96 -29.79
CA VAL A 9 29.02 -45.26 -29.49
C VAL A 9 29.35 -43.96 -28.71
N ALA A 10 29.13 -42.80 -29.32
CA ALA A 10 29.23 -41.52 -28.65
C ALA A 10 27.94 -41.23 -27.88
N VAL A 11 28.00 -41.21 -26.55
CA VAL A 11 26.91 -40.80 -25.69
C VAL A 11 26.94 -39.29 -25.58
N ALA A 12 25.97 -38.60 -26.21
CA ALA A 12 25.75 -37.15 -26.05
C ALA A 12 25.05 -36.91 -24.71
N ALA A 13 25.74 -36.34 -23.74
CA ALA A 13 25.14 -35.88 -22.48
C ALA A 13 24.39 -34.58 -22.74
N LEU A 14 23.04 -34.62 -22.74
CA LEU A 14 22.19 -33.43 -22.68
C LEU A 14 22.29 -32.84 -21.28
N GLY A 15 23.03 -31.77 -21.13
CA GLY A 15 23.03 -30.97 -19.91
C GLY A 15 21.71 -30.22 -19.77
N LEU A 16 20.87 -30.63 -18.81
CA LEU A 16 19.72 -29.81 -18.36
C LEU A 16 20.26 -28.54 -17.66
N PHE A 17 20.24 -27.43 -18.35
CA PHE A 17 20.38 -26.12 -17.70
C PHE A 17 19.11 -25.84 -16.94
N ALA A 18 19.10 -26.09 -15.62
CA ALA A 18 18.08 -25.61 -14.71
C ALA A 18 18.27 -24.10 -14.58
N PHE A 19 17.45 -23.30 -15.27
CA PHE A 19 17.31 -21.89 -14.97
C PHE A 19 16.72 -21.76 -13.58
N PRO A 20 17.37 -21.02 -12.63
CA PRO A 20 16.71 -20.74 -11.36
C PRO A 20 15.48 -19.89 -11.68
N SER A 21 14.29 -20.46 -11.52
CA SER A 21 13.05 -19.69 -11.47
C SER A 21 13.23 -18.69 -10.33
N ARG A 22 13.42 -17.41 -10.67
CA ARG A 22 13.27 -16.34 -9.69
C ARG A 22 11.81 -16.39 -9.27
N LEU A 23 11.54 -17.04 -8.14
CA LEU A 23 10.31 -16.83 -7.39
C LEU A 23 10.22 -15.31 -7.18
N ALA A 24 9.31 -14.65 -7.90
CA ALA A 24 8.88 -13.32 -7.54
C ALA A 24 8.49 -13.44 -6.06
N LEU A 25 9.18 -12.73 -5.19
CA LEU A 25 8.86 -12.69 -3.77
C LEU A 25 7.41 -12.19 -3.70
N ALA A 26 6.47 -13.12 -3.57
CA ALA A 26 5.13 -12.79 -3.14
C ALA A 26 5.29 -12.10 -1.79
N GLY A 27 4.76 -10.89 -1.63
CA GLY A 27 4.78 -10.19 -0.36
C GLY A 27 4.26 -11.14 0.72
N ASP A 28 4.83 -11.04 1.92
CA ASP A 28 4.46 -11.89 3.04
C ASP A 28 3.17 -11.32 3.67
N ALA A 29 2.14 -12.14 3.84
CA ALA A 29 0.89 -11.73 4.53
C ALA A 29 1.15 -11.17 5.94
N ALA A 30 2.22 -11.60 6.60
CA ALA A 30 2.68 -11.06 7.88
C ALA A 30 3.34 -9.67 7.73
N ARG A 31 3.66 -9.24 6.50
CA ARG A 31 4.37 -8.00 6.18
C ARG A 31 3.82 -7.34 4.93
N PRO A 32 2.52 -6.98 4.90
CA PRO A 32 1.88 -6.49 3.68
C PRO A 32 2.54 -5.21 3.18
N THR A 33 2.70 -5.10 1.86
CA THR A 33 3.07 -3.86 1.19
C THR A 33 1.91 -2.87 1.30
N VAL A 34 2.20 -1.67 1.80
CA VAL A 34 1.18 -0.61 1.92
C VAL A 34 1.09 0.14 0.60
N VAL A 35 -0.13 0.21 0.06
CA VAL A 35 -0.48 0.94 -1.16
C VAL A 35 -1.52 1.98 -0.79
N GLU A 36 -1.14 3.25 -0.82
CA GLU A 36 -2.00 4.37 -0.49
C GLU A 36 -2.42 5.08 -1.77
N LEU A 37 -3.72 5.13 -2.05
CA LEU A 37 -4.29 5.84 -3.19
C LEU A 37 -4.90 7.16 -2.71
N PHE A 38 -4.40 8.27 -3.23
CA PHE A 38 -5.00 9.59 -3.07
C PHE A 38 -5.84 9.93 -4.30
N GLN A 39 -7.14 10.16 -4.07
CA GLN A 39 -8.13 10.35 -5.12
C GLN A 39 -9.28 11.25 -4.67
N SER A 40 -10.27 11.45 -5.53
CA SER A 40 -11.54 12.14 -5.19
C SER A 40 -12.67 11.63 -6.07
N GLN A 41 -13.87 11.59 -5.54
CA GLN A 41 -15.11 11.39 -6.31
C GLN A 41 -15.29 12.43 -7.43
N GLY A 42 -14.72 13.63 -7.25
CA GLY A 42 -14.75 14.71 -8.24
C GLY A 42 -13.73 14.60 -9.36
N CYS A 43 -12.80 13.66 -9.29
CA CYS A 43 -11.67 13.52 -10.22
C CYS A 43 -12.00 12.50 -11.31
N SER A 44 -12.15 12.94 -12.57
CA SER A 44 -12.54 12.06 -13.70
C SER A 44 -11.46 11.07 -14.13
N SER A 45 -10.20 11.34 -13.85
CA SER A 45 -9.08 10.44 -14.12
C SER A 45 -8.84 9.40 -13.00
N CYS A 46 -9.56 9.49 -11.87
CA CYS A 46 -9.34 8.61 -10.72
C CYS A 46 -9.93 7.20 -10.84
N PRO A 47 -11.08 6.96 -11.47
CA PRO A 47 -11.72 5.64 -11.48
C PRO A 47 -10.85 4.48 -11.99
N PRO A 48 -9.98 4.63 -13.02
CA PRO A 48 -9.09 3.55 -13.42
C PRO A 48 -8.07 3.16 -12.34
N ALA A 49 -7.52 4.13 -11.59
CA ALA A 49 -6.59 3.85 -10.49
C ALA A 49 -7.30 3.16 -9.32
N GLU A 50 -8.53 3.59 -8.97
CA GLU A 50 -9.37 2.92 -7.98
C GLU A 50 -9.61 1.46 -8.35
N ALA A 51 -9.99 1.19 -9.61
CA ALA A 51 -10.21 -0.18 -10.11
C ALA A 51 -8.93 -1.03 -10.00
N ASN A 52 -7.77 -0.48 -10.39
CA ASN A 52 -6.49 -1.19 -10.36
C ASN A 52 -6.03 -1.47 -8.93
N VAL A 53 -6.11 -0.50 -8.02
CA VAL A 53 -5.79 -0.69 -6.59
C VAL A 53 -6.81 -1.63 -5.95
N GLY A 54 -8.10 -1.50 -6.27
CA GLY A 54 -9.17 -2.39 -5.83
C GLY A 54 -8.92 -3.85 -6.22
N ALA A 55 -8.40 -4.11 -7.41
CA ALA A 55 -8.09 -5.46 -7.90
C ALA A 55 -7.00 -6.17 -7.10
N ILE A 56 -6.06 -5.44 -6.50
CA ILE A 56 -4.98 -6.02 -5.69
C ILE A 56 -5.25 -5.94 -4.18
N SER A 57 -6.30 -5.24 -3.75
CA SER A 57 -6.55 -4.89 -2.35
C SER A 57 -6.88 -6.09 -1.45
N ASP A 58 -7.47 -7.16 -2.02
CA ASP A 58 -7.81 -8.39 -1.28
C ASP A 58 -6.62 -9.35 -1.13
N ARG A 59 -5.50 -9.06 -1.74
CA ARG A 59 -4.29 -9.87 -1.58
C ARG A 59 -3.83 -9.83 -0.13
N PRO A 60 -3.43 -10.97 0.45
CA PRO A 60 -2.97 -11.03 1.84
C PRO A 60 -1.69 -10.21 2.07
N ASP A 61 -0.84 -10.10 1.05
CA ASP A 61 0.43 -9.38 1.04
C ASP A 61 0.33 -7.89 0.68
N VAL A 62 -0.90 -7.35 0.54
CA VAL A 62 -1.16 -5.94 0.26
C VAL A 62 -2.06 -5.34 1.33
N LEU A 63 -1.72 -4.16 1.83
CA LEU A 63 -2.60 -3.27 2.59
C LEU A 63 -2.92 -2.07 1.70
N ALA A 64 -4.06 -2.10 1.03
CA ALA A 64 -4.56 -0.97 0.26
C ALA A 64 -5.36 -0.02 1.16
N LEU A 65 -5.13 1.28 1.02
CA LEU A 65 -5.80 2.36 1.75
C LEU A 65 -6.12 3.50 0.79
N ALA A 66 -7.40 3.80 0.59
CA ALA A 66 -7.85 4.91 -0.26
C ALA A 66 -8.15 6.16 0.58
N PHE A 67 -7.57 7.27 0.21
CA PHE A 67 -7.68 8.57 0.86
C PHE A 67 -8.35 9.57 -0.07
N GLU A 68 -9.58 9.99 0.27
CA GLU A 68 -10.33 10.95 -0.51
C GLU A 68 -9.91 12.37 -0.14
N VAL A 69 -9.19 13.06 -1.04
CA VAL A 69 -8.69 14.42 -0.82
C VAL A 69 -9.80 15.45 -1.01
N ASP A 70 -9.75 16.59 -0.29
CA ASP A 70 -10.84 17.58 -0.26
C ASP A 70 -10.65 18.77 -1.21
N TYR A 71 -9.50 18.91 -1.88
CA TYR A 71 -9.27 20.06 -2.76
C TYR A 71 -10.07 20.03 -4.06
N TRP A 72 -10.72 18.89 -4.40
CA TRP A 72 -11.68 18.75 -5.48
C TRP A 72 -13.09 19.23 -5.10
N ASP A 73 -13.43 19.29 -3.82
CA ASP A 73 -14.76 19.63 -3.31
C ASP A 73 -15.26 21.00 -3.83
N ARG A 74 -14.32 21.92 -4.08
CA ARG A 74 -14.58 23.27 -4.64
C ARG A 74 -15.15 23.25 -6.07
N LEU A 75 -15.09 22.12 -6.77
CA LEU A 75 -15.55 21.99 -8.17
C LEU A 75 -17.03 21.54 -8.27
N GLY A 76 -17.81 21.71 -7.21
CA GLY A 76 -19.27 21.58 -7.21
C GLY A 76 -19.82 20.29 -6.62
N TRP A 77 -18.97 19.33 -6.23
CA TRP A 77 -19.35 18.13 -5.49
C TRP A 77 -18.45 17.97 -4.28
N LYS A 78 -19.04 17.90 -3.10
CA LYS A 78 -18.31 17.55 -1.89
C LYS A 78 -18.24 16.04 -1.79
N ASP A 79 -17.02 15.49 -1.91
CA ASP A 79 -16.76 14.08 -1.75
C ASP A 79 -17.22 13.58 -0.38
N THR A 80 -17.98 12.51 -0.35
CA THR A 80 -18.61 11.98 0.88
C THR A 80 -17.63 11.41 1.89
N PHE A 81 -16.41 11.15 1.46
CA PHE A 81 -15.33 10.58 2.26
C PHE A 81 -14.14 11.52 2.45
N SER A 82 -14.14 12.69 1.77
CA SER A 82 -13.03 13.64 1.81
C SER A 82 -12.78 14.19 3.21
N LYS A 83 -11.50 14.40 3.50
CA LYS A 83 -11.05 15.09 4.72
C LYS A 83 -9.80 15.90 4.44
N ALA A 84 -9.70 17.09 5.04
CA ALA A 84 -8.50 17.92 5.00
C ALA A 84 -7.25 17.18 5.53
N ALA A 85 -7.44 16.23 6.47
CA ALA A 85 -6.35 15.40 6.98
C ALA A 85 -5.73 14.50 5.89
N TRP A 86 -6.52 14.04 4.91
CA TRP A 86 -6.04 13.22 3.80
C TRP A 86 -5.22 14.05 2.80
N THR A 87 -5.70 15.25 2.49
CA THR A 87 -4.95 16.24 1.72
C THR A 87 -3.63 16.60 2.41
N ALA A 88 -3.65 16.83 3.73
CA ALA A 88 -2.43 17.10 4.49
C ALA A 88 -1.44 15.93 4.45
N ARG A 89 -1.92 14.66 4.50
CA ARG A 89 -1.08 13.47 4.35
C ARG A 89 -0.44 13.40 2.96
N GLN A 90 -1.18 13.72 1.91
CA GLN A 90 -0.66 13.77 0.55
C GLN A 90 0.45 14.83 0.41
N PHE A 91 0.23 16.05 0.92
CA PHE A 91 1.26 17.10 0.94
C PHE A 91 2.50 16.70 1.74
N ALA A 92 2.33 15.97 2.85
CA ALA A 92 3.47 15.46 3.60
C ALA A 92 4.32 14.48 2.77
N TYR A 93 3.68 13.60 1.97
CA TYR A 93 4.39 12.76 1.01
C TYR A 93 5.07 13.57 -0.09
N ALA A 94 4.39 14.55 -0.69
CA ALA A 94 4.98 15.40 -1.71
C ALA A 94 6.26 16.08 -1.19
N LYS A 95 6.23 16.61 0.03
CA LYS A 95 7.40 17.20 0.69
C LYS A 95 8.51 16.17 0.94
N ALA A 96 8.17 14.99 1.49
CA ALA A 96 9.13 13.92 1.80
C ALA A 96 9.83 13.38 0.55
N MET A 97 9.12 13.35 -0.59
CA MET A 97 9.62 12.86 -1.88
C MET A 97 10.28 13.95 -2.74
N GLY A 98 10.39 15.19 -2.23
CA GLY A 98 11.07 16.29 -2.93
C GLY A 98 10.22 17.00 -4.00
N HIS A 99 8.90 16.78 -4.03
CA HIS A 99 7.96 17.41 -4.97
C HIS A 99 7.45 18.79 -4.47
N GLY A 100 7.88 19.22 -3.27
CA GLY A 100 7.42 20.47 -2.65
C GLY A 100 5.94 20.42 -2.30
N GLU A 101 5.15 21.33 -2.88
CA GLU A 101 3.70 21.36 -2.71
C GLU A 101 2.93 20.83 -3.94
N ASN A 102 3.62 20.19 -4.87
CA ASN A 102 2.97 19.63 -6.05
C ASN A 102 2.30 18.28 -5.71
N VAL A 103 1.00 18.28 -5.76
CA VAL A 103 0.14 17.10 -5.57
C VAL A 103 -0.78 16.92 -6.78
N TYR A 104 -1.18 15.70 -7.05
CA TYR A 104 -2.09 15.36 -8.14
C TYR A 104 -2.97 14.15 -7.78
N THR A 105 -4.04 13.94 -8.51
CA THR A 105 -4.87 12.76 -8.41
C THR A 105 -5.15 12.18 -9.81
N PRO A 106 -5.24 10.84 -9.90
CA PRO A 106 -4.94 9.90 -8.83
C PRO A 106 -3.44 9.83 -8.54
N GLN A 107 -3.05 9.62 -7.28
CA GLN A 107 -1.68 9.36 -6.89
C GLN A 107 -1.61 8.11 -6.01
N VAL A 108 -0.79 7.15 -6.38
CA VAL A 108 -0.49 5.95 -5.59
C VAL A 108 0.88 6.10 -4.96
N VAL A 109 0.95 5.92 -3.64
CA VAL A 109 2.20 5.88 -2.88
C VAL A 109 2.40 4.48 -2.32
N VAL A 110 3.55 3.87 -2.58
CA VAL A 110 3.86 2.52 -2.10
C VAL A 110 4.92 2.56 -1.03
N ASN A 111 4.57 2.08 0.17
CA ASN A 111 5.42 2.05 1.37
C ASN A 111 6.11 3.40 1.69
N GLY A 112 5.55 4.55 1.26
CA GLY A 112 6.18 5.87 1.43
C GLY A 112 7.53 6.01 0.71
N ARG A 113 7.80 5.23 -0.35
CA ARG A 113 9.11 5.14 -1.03
C ARG A 113 9.06 5.54 -2.49
N VAL A 114 8.01 5.19 -3.18
CA VAL A 114 7.80 5.44 -4.60
C VAL A 114 6.36 5.84 -4.85
N GLU A 115 6.13 6.58 -5.92
CA GLU A 115 4.78 7.02 -6.28
C GLU A 115 4.55 6.95 -7.80
N GLY A 116 3.29 7.09 -8.21
CA GLY A 116 2.83 7.17 -9.59
C GLY A 116 1.31 7.27 -9.66
N ASP A 117 0.75 7.38 -10.85
CA ASP A 117 -0.68 7.59 -11.05
C ASP A 117 -1.55 6.34 -10.85
N GLY A 118 -0.99 5.15 -11.00
CA GLY A 118 -1.73 3.88 -10.83
C GLY A 118 -2.73 3.58 -11.95
N LEU A 119 -2.73 4.33 -13.06
CA LEU A 119 -3.71 4.20 -14.14
C LEU A 119 -3.59 2.89 -14.91
N GLU A 120 -2.37 2.37 -15.04
CA GLU A 120 -2.09 1.14 -15.77
C GLU A 120 -1.73 -0.01 -14.83
N PRO A 121 -2.36 -1.20 -14.92
CA PRO A 121 -2.09 -2.34 -14.03
C PRO A 121 -0.62 -2.74 -13.98
N GLY A 122 0.08 -2.71 -15.12
CA GLY A 122 1.50 -3.04 -15.21
C GLY A 122 2.39 -2.01 -14.52
N ALA A 123 2.06 -0.72 -14.63
CA ALA A 123 2.76 0.36 -13.93
C ALA A 123 2.55 0.25 -12.41
N LEU A 124 1.32 -0.02 -11.96
CA LEU A 124 1.00 -0.27 -10.55
C LEU A 124 1.79 -1.47 -10.00
N ALA A 125 1.83 -2.59 -10.72
CA ALA A 125 2.62 -3.76 -10.33
C ALA A 125 4.12 -3.42 -10.20
N GLY A 126 4.63 -2.59 -11.12
CA GLY A 126 5.99 -2.06 -11.06
C GLY A 126 6.23 -1.15 -9.84
N LEU A 127 5.27 -0.31 -9.46
CA LEU A 127 5.33 0.52 -8.24
C LEU A 127 5.38 -0.38 -6.99
N VAL A 128 4.48 -1.37 -6.88
CA VAL A 128 4.44 -2.32 -5.76
C VAL A 128 5.77 -3.05 -5.62
N SER A 129 6.36 -3.51 -6.72
CA SER A 129 7.66 -4.18 -6.71
C SER A 129 8.82 -3.26 -6.29
N ARG A 130 8.88 -2.03 -6.82
CA ARG A 130 9.94 -1.05 -6.47
C ARG A 130 9.82 -0.51 -5.06
N GLY A 131 8.58 -0.37 -4.56
CA GLY A 131 8.29 0.11 -3.22
C GLY A 131 8.42 -0.97 -2.13
N ASP A 132 8.65 -2.23 -2.50
CA ASP A 132 8.78 -3.31 -1.54
C ASP A 132 9.91 -3.04 -0.54
N ARG A 133 9.61 -3.26 0.74
CA ARG A 133 10.58 -3.11 1.84
C ARG A 133 11.30 -4.41 2.19
N GLY A 134 10.93 -5.51 1.54
CA GLY A 134 11.45 -6.85 1.85
C GLY A 134 11.11 -7.27 3.28
N ALA A 135 12.01 -8.05 3.88
CA ALA A 135 11.87 -8.55 5.25
C ALA A 135 12.34 -7.56 6.32
N SER A 136 12.71 -6.32 5.96
CA SER A 136 13.20 -5.31 6.87
C SER A 136 12.07 -4.72 7.75
N GLY A 137 12.45 -4.12 8.88
CA GLY A 137 11.54 -3.45 9.82
C GLY A 137 11.18 -4.31 11.04
N PRO A 138 10.55 -3.69 12.07
CA PRO A 138 10.13 -4.38 13.27
C PRO A 138 8.98 -5.36 12.97
N SER A 139 8.85 -6.40 13.79
CA SER A 139 7.62 -7.19 13.80
C SER A 139 6.46 -6.31 14.30
N LEU A 140 5.27 -6.53 13.74
CA LEU A 140 4.08 -5.77 14.08
C LEU A 140 2.88 -6.70 14.16
N GLY A 141 2.08 -6.57 15.21
CA GLY A 141 0.89 -7.42 15.35
C GLY A 141 -0.06 -6.98 16.47
N PHE A 142 -1.34 -7.23 16.25
CA PHE A 142 -2.40 -6.97 17.23
C PHE A 142 -2.51 -8.13 18.23
N SER A 143 -2.62 -7.83 19.50
CA SER A 143 -2.81 -8.81 20.57
C SER A 143 -3.47 -8.17 21.79
N GLY A 144 -4.55 -8.75 22.30
CA GLY A 144 -5.16 -8.35 23.57
C GLY A 144 -5.64 -6.89 23.63
N GLY A 145 -6.12 -6.34 22.52
CA GLY A 145 -6.55 -4.93 22.46
C GLY A 145 -5.40 -3.91 22.34
N ALA A 146 -4.20 -4.39 22.08
CA ALA A 146 -3.00 -3.56 21.88
C ALA A 146 -2.27 -3.93 20.59
N LEU A 147 -1.47 -3.01 20.09
CA LEU A 147 -0.53 -3.20 19.00
C LEU A 147 0.86 -3.43 19.61
N LYS A 148 1.50 -4.54 19.28
CA LYS A 148 2.88 -4.86 19.66
C LYS A 148 3.82 -4.56 18.52
N VAL A 149 4.86 -3.77 18.80
CA VAL A 149 5.94 -3.44 17.85
C VAL A 149 7.21 -4.07 18.41
N GLY A 150 7.87 -4.91 17.62
CA GLY A 150 9.13 -5.54 18.02
C GLY A 150 10.30 -4.56 18.04
N ALA A 151 11.43 -4.99 18.59
CA ALA A 151 12.68 -4.24 18.51
C ALA A 151 13.23 -4.26 17.07
N GLY A 152 13.97 -3.20 16.71
CA GLY A 152 14.58 -3.07 15.39
C GLY A 152 15.34 -1.76 15.24
N ALA A 153 15.92 -1.54 14.05
CA ALA A 153 16.60 -0.29 13.74
C ALA A 153 15.56 0.82 13.49
N ALA A 154 15.54 1.82 14.35
CA ALA A 154 14.72 3.01 14.14
C ALA A 154 15.48 4.06 13.31
N PRO A 155 14.78 4.82 12.46
CA PRO A 155 15.39 5.97 11.79
C PRO A 155 15.70 7.09 12.79
N PRO A 156 16.57 8.05 12.42
CA PRO A 156 16.75 9.28 13.18
C PRO A 156 15.40 9.96 13.42
N GLY A 157 15.12 10.36 14.67
CA GLY A 157 13.80 10.91 15.06
C GLY A 157 12.76 9.87 15.45
N GLY A 158 12.96 8.60 15.12
CA GLY A 158 12.03 7.51 15.39
C GLY A 158 11.01 7.32 14.26
N ALA A 159 9.94 6.62 14.56
CA ALA A 159 8.85 6.36 13.64
C ALA A 159 7.49 6.53 14.32
N ASP A 160 6.54 7.09 13.61
CA ASP A 160 5.16 7.19 14.06
C ASP A 160 4.45 5.85 13.92
N VAL A 161 3.67 5.52 14.94
CA VAL A 161 2.84 4.31 14.95
C VAL A 161 1.39 4.74 14.73
N TRP A 162 0.86 4.41 13.57
CA TRP A 162 -0.48 4.77 13.14
C TRP A 162 -1.43 3.58 13.19
N LEU A 163 -2.66 3.84 13.60
CA LEU A 163 -3.81 2.96 13.41
C LEU A 163 -4.67 3.56 12.31
N ALA A 164 -4.90 2.82 11.23
CA ALA A 164 -5.86 3.16 10.19
C ALA A 164 -7.15 2.36 10.39
N ARG A 165 -8.31 3.02 10.26
CA ARG A 165 -9.62 2.37 10.15
C ARG A 165 -10.23 2.69 8.82
N TYR A 166 -10.65 1.66 8.10
CA TYR A 166 -11.12 1.79 6.72
C TYR A 166 -12.30 0.86 6.42
N ILE A 167 -13.10 1.22 5.44
CA ILE A 167 -14.19 0.39 4.93
C ILE A 167 -13.58 -0.76 4.13
N PRO A 168 -13.73 -2.04 4.54
CA PRO A 168 -13.02 -3.17 3.88
C PRO A 168 -13.65 -3.63 2.56
N HIS A 169 -14.85 -3.16 2.24
CA HIS A 169 -15.64 -3.56 1.06
C HIS A 169 -15.87 -2.36 0.13
N ALA A 170 -16.35 -2.64 -1.08
CA ALA A 170 -16.74 -1.58 -2.01
C ALA A 170 -18.04 -0.89 -1.55
N VAL A 171 -18.06 0.43 -1.66
CA VAL A 171 -19.22 1.28 -1.45
C VAL A 171 -19.53 2.00 -2.74
N GLU A 172 -20.73 1.80 -3.26
CA GLU A 172 -21.21 2.50 -4.45
C GLU A 172 -21.65 3.92 -4.09
N VAL A 173 -21.12 4.91 -4.81
CA VAL A 173 -21.49 6.32 -4.62
C VAL A 173 -22.01 6.88 -5.94
N THR A 174 -23.25 7.40 -5.93
CA THR A 174 -23.78 8.16 -7.04
C THR A 174 -23.33 9.60 -6.93
N ILE A 175 -22.68 10.11 -7.97
CA ILE A 175 -22.06 11.44 -8.01
C ILE A 175 -22.94 12.37 -8.81
N PRO A 176 -23.67 13.31 -8.16
CA PRO A 176 -24.63 14.16 -8.87
C PRO A 176 -24.02 15.36 -9.59
N ARG A 177 -22.79 15.75 -9.26
CA ARG A 177 -22.10 16.94 -9.78
C ARG A 177 -20.60 16.73 -9.92
N GLY A 178 -19.90 17.67 -10.57
CA GLY A 178 -18.48 17.60 -10.83
C GLY A 178 -18.15 16.82 -12.11
N GLU A 179 -16.89 16.45 -12.29
CA GLU A 179 -16.44 15.80 -13.53
C GLU A 179 -17.01 14.38 -13.71
N ASN A 180 -17.37 13.69 -12.62
CA ASN A 180 -17.99 12.37 -12.62
C ASN A 180 -19.53 12.42 -12.48
N ALA A 181 -20.16 13.57 -12.77
CA ALA A 181 -21.60 13.73 -12.64
C ALA A 181 -22.38 12.67 -13.42
N GLY A 182 -23.42 12.09 -12.78
CA GLY A 182 -24.27 11.06 -13.35
C GLY A 182 -23.72 9.64 -13.27
N HIS A 183 -22.50 9.43 -12.80
CA HIS A 183 -21.92 8.11 -12.60
C HIS A 183 -22.17 7.60 -11.17
N THR A 184 -22.35 6.28 -11.05
CA THR A 184 -22.24 5.56 -9.77
C THR A 184 -20.95 4.77 -9.81
N LEU A 185 -20.04 5.05 -8.89
CA LEU A 185 -18.69 4.51 -8.88
C LEU A 185 -18.40 3.76 -7.56
N PRO A 186 -17.72 2.60 -7.62
CA PRO A 186 -17.31 1.87 -6.43
C PRO A 186 -16.05 2.51 -5.82
N TYR A 187 -16.01 2.56 -4.49
CA TYR A 187 -14.86 2.97 -3.69
C TYR A 187 -14.55 1.89 -2.66
N LYS A 188 -13.32 1.40 -2.62
CA LYS A 188 -12.91 0.28 -1.77
C LYS A 188 -11.75 0.67 -0.85
N HIS A 189 -11.70 0.07 0.34
CA HIS A 189 -10.66 0.35 1.34
C HIS A 189 -10.53 1.83 1.73
N VAL A 190 -11.66 2.54 1.73
CA VAL A 190 -11.73 3.97 2.04
C VAL A 190 -11.39 4.23 3.50
N VAL A 191 -10.35 5.01 3.74
CA VAL A 191 -9.89 5.36 5.09
C VAL A 191 -10.87 6.34 5.74
N ARG A 192 -11.36 5.97 6.92
CA ARG A 192 -12.27 6.77 7.73
C ARG A 192 -11.56 7.47 8.88
N GLU A 193 -10.50 6.86 9.38
CA GLU A 193 -9.77 7.37 10.54
C GLU A 193 -8.29 6.98 10.47
N MET A 194 -7.42 7.91 10.88
CA MET A 194 -6.01 7.66 11.19
C MET A 194 -5.74 8.18 12.60
N VAL A 195 -5.29 7.30 13.49
CA VAL A 195 -4.98 7.63 14.89
C VAL A 195 -3.49 7.44 15.12
N LEU A 196 -2.82 8.49 15.59
CA LEU A 196 -1.44 8.37 16.06
C LEU A 196 -1.44 7.69 17.42
N LEU A 197 -0.95 6.45 17.50
CA LEU A 197 -0.83 5.70 18.75
C LEU A 197 0.36 6.13 19.57
N GLY A 198 1.40 6.63 18.94
CA GLY A 198 2.62 7.09 19.58
C GLY A 198 3.85 7.00 18.68
N LYS A 199 5.03 7.08 19.28
CA LYS A 199 6.31 7.04 18.58
C LYS A 199 7.13 5.82 18.99
N TRP A 200 7.62 5.07 18.01
CA TRP A 200 8.55 3.97 18.21
C TRP A 200 9.99 4.43 17.96
N ARG A 201 10.90 4.03 18.86
CA ARG A 201 12.31 4.47 18.85
C ARG A 201 13.32 3.33 18.74
N GLY A 202 12.86 2.14 18.31
CA GLY A 202 13.74 0.98 18.12
C GLY A 202 13.59 -0.11 19.17
N GLU A 203 13.11 0.20 20.36
CA GLU A 203 12.85 -0.78 21.40
C GLU A 203 11.49 -1.46 21.20
N ALA A 204 11.34 -2.68 21.71
CA ALA A 204 10.04 -3.34 21.72
C ALA A 204 9.03 -2.51 22.52
N ALA A 205 7.87 -2.23 21.95
CA ALA A 205 6.87 -1.36 22.54
C ALA A 205 5.46 -1.93 22.36
N THR A 206 4.55 -1.51 23.23
CA THR A 206 3.13 -1.87 23.17
C THR A 206 2.30 -0.60 23.23
N PHE A 207 1.41 -0.45 22.26
CA PHE A 207 0.52 0.71 22.13
C PHE A 207 -0.92 0.26 22.35
N PRO A 208 -1.67 0.85 23.30
CA PRO A 208 -3.09 0.58 23.44
C PRO A 208 -3.83 0.96 22.16
N VAL A 209 -4.71 0.07 21.67
CA VAL A 209 -5.58 0.36 20.52
C VAL A 209 -6.89 0.92 21.06
N PRO A 210 -7.21 2.21 20.81
CA PRO A 210 -8.47 2.78 21.25
C PRO A 210 -9.63 2.10 20.52
N ARG A 211 -10.76 1.96 21.18
CA ARG A 211 -11.97 1.42 20.54
C ARG A 211 -12.44 2.36 19.43
N GLY A 212 -12.76 1.81 18.26
CA GLY A 212 -13.42 2.53 17.19
C GLY A 212 -14.88 2.79 17.50
N SER A 213 -15.44 3.86 16.95
CA SER A 213 -16.86 4.18 17.03
C SER A 213 -17.72 3.33 16.08
N ASP A 214 -17.12 2.80 15.01
CA ASP A 214 -17.80 1.99 14.01
C ASP A 214 -17.17 0.58 13.95
N PRO A 215 -17.92 -0.47 14.38
CA PRO A 215 -17.41 -1.85 14.36
C PRO A 215 -17.35 -2.46 12.95
N GLY A 216 -17.92 -1.81 11.93
CA GLY A 216 -17.87 -2.24 10.53
C GLY A 216 -16.56 -1.92 9.82
N LEU A 217 -15.69 -1.12 10.45
CA LEU A 217 -14.39 -0.77 9.88
C LEU A 217 -13.33 -1.84 10.20
N ALA A 218 -12.55 -2.17 9.19
CA ALA A 218 -11.32 -2.94 9.39
C ALA A 218 -10.22 -2.05 9.98
N GLU A 219 -9.28 -2.68 10.67
CA GLU A 219 -8.14 -1.99 11.28
C GLU A 219 -6.83 -2.46 10.66
N ALA A 220 -5.92 -1.52 10.47
CA ALA A 220 -4.54 -1.78 10.11
C ALA A 220 -3.60 -0.88 10.91
N ALA A 221 -2.39 -1.35 11.14
CA ALA A 221 -1.34 -0.57 11.78
C ALA A 221 -0.18 -0.34 10.83
N ILE A 222 0.43 0.84 10.95
CA ILE A 222 1.58 1.26 10.14
C ILE A 222 2.62 1.86 11.09
N VAL A 223 3.89 1.43 10.95
CA VAL A 223 5.04 2.09 11.55
C VAL A 223 5.75 2.86 10.43
N GLN A 224 5.76 4.18 10.51
CA GLN A 224 6.24 5.07 9.45
C GLN A 224 7.30 6.03 9.99
N ALA A 225 8.41 6.17 9.29
CA ALA A 225 9.43 7.18 9.60
C ALA A 225 8.81 8.59 9.61
N ASP A 226 9.34 9.47 10.46
CA ASP A 226 8.86 10.85 10.60
C ASP A 226 8.71 11.58 9.27
N GLY A 227 7.76 12.54 9.24
CA GLY A 227 7.55 13.43 8.11
C GLY A 227 7.01 12.73 6.85
N ALA A 228 6.18 11.72 7.02
CA ALA A 228 5.69 10.85 5.94
C ALA A 228 6.82 10.15 5.16
N GLY A 229 7.89 9.80 5.86
CA GLY A 229 8.99 9.00 5.31
C GLY A 229 8.58 7.55 5.03
N PRO A 230 9.56 6.67 4.76
CA PRO A 230 9.30 5.28 4.46
C PRO A 230 8.52 4.55 5.55
N ILE A 231 7.57 3.71 5.13
CA ILE A 231 6.88 2.78 6.01
C ILE A 231 7.82 1.61 6.32
N LEU A 232 7.99 1.30 7.60
CA LEU A 232 8.92 0.29 8.12
C LEU A 232 8.21 -1.03 8.38
N ALA A 233 6.96 -1.00 8.81
CA ALA A 233 6.13 -2.18 9.07
C ALA A 233 4.66 -1.85 8.90
N ALA A 234 3.87 -2.88 8.54
CA ALA A 234 2.42 -2.82 8.54
C ALA A 234 1.81 -4.16 8.95
N ALA A 235 0.61 -4.12 9.52
CA ALA A 235 -0.18 -5.30 9.88
C ALA A 235 -1.66 -5.02 9.66
N LYS A 236 -2.42 -6.04 9.21
CA LYS A 236 -3.89 -6.02 9.09
C LYS A 236 -4.51 -6.77 10.27
N ARG A 237 -5.74 -6.36 10.66
CA ARG A 237 -6.55 -7.03 11.68
C ARG A 237 -7.94 -7.29 11.16
#